data_c96856184fa0ad5cdeaf622ddcaa1acf
#
_entry.id   c96856184fa0ad5cdeaf622ddcaa1acf
#
_cell.length_a   1.000
_cell.length_b   1.000
_cell.length_c   1.000
_cell.angle_alpha   90.00
_cell.angle_beta   90.00
_cell.angle_gamma   90.00
#
_symmetry.space_group_name_H-M   'P 1'
#
loop_
_entity.id
_entity.type
_entity.pdbx_description
1 polymer ?
#
loop_
_entity_poly.entity_id
_entity_poly.type
_entity_poly.pdbx_seq_one_letter_code
_entity_poly.pdbx_strand_id
1 'polypeptide(L)'
;IVFSLLATITGGILGILIGSVLIPYVIWNIYKKLFFIPKFIYESNNLFNFIGLLICVFCICGTAIFICIKNLKNVPANLMRPKSPKSGKKILLEYIPFIWKRLNFSNKITVRNIFRYKSRVITTLFGIAGCTALILAGFGLKDSLKDVTNYQFEHIFNYEKIVMLKENTNYDVVKQEIKNEKSIRKIVETNIDNITVGYKGNTEEVTMIVANNNEELRDVITLDSVKDKDNTNLIPSDNSVIISEKTATLLNIDLGDKLILFDDENNKYELIVEQIIKNYIN
;
A
#
# COMPACT_ATOMS: atom_id res chain seq x y z
N ILE A 1 14.15 11.48 -35.35
CA ILE A 1 14.92 10.44 -34.65
C ILE A 1 15.99 11.09 -33.76
N VAL A 2 16.89 11.92 -34.31
CA VAL A 2 17.96 12.60 -33.52
C VAL A 2 17.38 13.43 -32.40
N PHE A 3 16.36 14.23 -32.65
CA PHE A 3 15.68 15.03 -31.64
C PHE A 3 15.07 14.14 -30.52
N SER A 4 14.40 13.05 -30.89
CA SER A 4 13.82 12.12 -29.92
C SER A 4 14.90 11.46 -29.07
N LEU A 5 16.03 11.09 -29.66
CA LEU A 5 17.16 10.49 -28.95
C LEU A 5 17.79 11.47 -27.96
N LEU A 6 18.07 12.70 -28.40
CA LEU A 6 18.62 13.75 -27.51
C LEU A 6 17.67 14.06 -26.35
N ALA A 7 16.38 14.23 -26.64
CA ALA A 7 15.36 14.50 -25.61
C ALA A 7 15.24 13.35 -24.60
N THR A 8 15.35 12.10 -25.07
CA THR A 8 15.27 10.93 -24.17
C THR A 8 16.51 10.80 -23.30
N ILE A 9 17.70 11.03 -23.85
CA ILE A 9 18.94 10.95 -23.07
C ILE A 9 18.97 12.07 -22.02
N THR A 10 18.70 13.31 -22.40
CA THR A 10 18.71 14.43 -21.46
C THR A 10 17.62 14.28 -20.39
N GLY A 11 16.40 13.94 -20.78
CA GLY A 11 15.31 13.70 -19.85
C GLY A 11 15.53 12.48 -18.95
N GLY A 12 16.14 11.42 -19.48
CA GLY A 12 16.49 10.22 -18.74
C GLY A 12 17.56 10.45 -17.69
N ILE A 13 18.63 11.19 -18.03
CA ILE A 13 19.68 11.56 -17.07
C ILE A 13 19.10 12.42 -15.94
N LEU A 14 18.32 13.45 -16.27
CA LEU A 14 17.67 14.29 -15.28
C LEU A 14 16.68 13.49 -14.41
N GLY A 15 15.93 12.58 -15.02
CA GLY A 15 15.00 11.70 -14.32
C GLY A 15 15.71 10.76 -13.35
N ILE A 16 16.87 10.21 -13.74
CA ILE A 16 17.68 9.37 -12.85
C ILE A 16 18.26 10.20 -11.69
N LEU A 17 18.83 11.37 -11.96
CA LEU A 17 19.42 12.22 -10.93
C LEU A 17 18.42 12.65 -9.87
N ILE A 18 17.24 13.06 -10.29
CA ILE A 18 16.18 13.49 -9.37
C ILE A 18 15.46 12.30 -8.73
N GLY A 19 15.07 11.33 -9.54
CA GLY A 19 14.24 10.21 -9.09
C GLY A 19 14.95 9.25 -8.15
N SER A 20 16.24 9.00 -8.39
CA SER A 20 17.04 8.10 -7.53
C SER A 20 17.27 8.63 -6.10
N VAL A 21 17.16 9.94 -5.89
CA VAL A 21 17.29 10.56 -4.56
C VAL A 21 15.93 10.86 -3.96
N LEU A 22 15.05 11.52 -4.74
CA LEU A 22 13.77 12.02 -4.24
C LEU A 22 12.83 10.88 -3.80
N ILE A 23 12.68 9.85 -4.62
CA ILE A 23 11.75 8.76 -4.36
C ILE A 23 12.16 7.94 -3.12
N PRO A 24 13.40 7.45 -2.99
CA PRO A 24 13.84 6.75 -1.79
C PRO A 24 13.76 7.61 -0.53
N TYR A 25 14.06 8.91 -0.62
CA TYR A 25 13.94 9.84 0.50
C TYR A 25 12.49 10.00 0.98
N VAL A 26 11.52 10.11 0.06
CA VAL A 26 10.10 10.19 0.41
C VAL A 26 9.64 8.88 1.06
N ILE A 27 10.01 7.73 0.49
CA ILE A 27 9.70 6.41 1.04
C ILE A 27 10.29 6.27 2.45
N TRP A 28 11.56 6.61 2.63
CA TRP A 28 12.21 6.56 3.95
C TRP A 28 11.49 7.42 4.99
N ASN A 29 11.03 8.63 4.63
CA ASN A 29 10.25 9.47 5.53
C ASN A 29 8.91 8.88 5.95
N ILE A 30 8.29 8.06 5.10
CA ILE A 30 7.06 7.34 5.44
C ILE A 30 7.39 6.20 6.42
N TYR A 31 8.36 5.37 6.09
CA TYR A 31 8.75 4.23 6.91
C TYR A 31 9.33 4.62 8.28
N LYS A 32 10.05 5.75 8.36
CA LYS A 32 10.57 6.28 9.63
C LYS A 32 9.47 6.58 10.66
N LYS A 33 8.24 6.79 10.22
CA LYS A 33 7.10 7.01 11.13
C LYS A 33 6.54 5.72 11.71
N LEU A 34 6.73 4.59 11.02
CA LEU A 34 6.24 3.27 11.42
C LEU A 34 7.32 2.43 12.11
N PHE A 35 8.57 2.62 11.69
CA PHE A 35 9.70 1.83 12.17
C PHE A 35 10.84 2.73 12.65
N PHE A 36 11.60 2.27 13.64
CA PHE A 36 12.81 2.96 14.08
C PHE A 36 13.93 2.74 13.06
N ILE A 37 14.04 3.66 12.09
CA ILE A 37 15.11 3.65 11.07
C ILE A 37 16.05 4.80 11.35
N PRO A 38 17.25 4.56 11.89
CA PRO A 38 18.10 5.63 12.44
C PRO A 38 18.74 6.51 11.37
N LYS A 39 19.05 5.98 10.18
CA LYS A 39 19.74 6.73 9.12
C LYS A 39 19.20 6.41 7.74
N PHE A 40 19.12 7.44 6.89
CA PHE A 40 18.91 7.28 5.45
C PHE A 40 20.24 6.91 4.80
N ILE A 41 20.31 5.69 4.24
CA ILE A 41 21.45 5.24 3.46
C ILE A 41 21.04 5.30 2.00
N TYR A 42 21.75 6.13 1.24
CA TYR A 42 21.54 6.23 -0.19
C TYR A 42 22.46 5.23 -0.91
N GLU A 43 21.85 4.26 -1.56
CA GLU A 43 22.54 3.33 -2.43
C GLU A 43 21.91 3.33 -3.81
N SER A 44 22.68 3.74 -4.81
CA SER A 44 22.22 3.80 -6.20
C SER A 44 22.76 2.60 -6.96
N ASN A 45 21.83 1.81 -7.51
CA ASN A 45 22.22 0.70 -8.37
C ASN A 45 22.31 1.16 -9.83
N ASN A 46 23.53 1.39 -10.30
CA ASN A 46 23.82 1.88 -11.63
C ASN A 46 23.32 0.94 -12.75
N LEU A 47 23.26 -0.37 -12.47
CA LEU A 47 22.75 -1.35 -13.43
C LEU A 47 21.25 -1.11 -13.73
N PHE A 48 20.43 -0.95 -12.69
CA PHE A 48 19.00 -0.67 -12.88
C PHE A 48 18.73 0.69 -13.52
N ASN A 49 19.53 1.70 -13.18
CA ASN A 49 19.44 3.01 -13.81
C ASN A 49 19.76 2.94 -15.31
N PHE A 50 20.78 2.16 -15.68
CA PHE A 50 21.15 1.95 -17.08
C PHE A 50 20.06 1.17 -17.84
N ILE A 51 19.53 0.10 -17.26
CA ILE A 51 18.43 -0.68 -17.86
C ILE A 51 17.19 0.21 -18.05
N GLY A 52 16.84 1.02 -17.07
CA GLY A 52 15.71 1.95 -17.17
C GLY A 52 15.89 2.97 -18.31
N LEU A 53 17.08 3.55 -18.45
CA LEU A 53 17.40 4.45 -19.53
C LEU A 53 17.31 3.75 -20.90
N LEU A 54 17.81 2.53 -20.99
CA LEU A 54 17.78 1.73 -22.22
C LEU A 54 16.35 1.41 -22.66
N ILE A 55 15.48 1.05 -21.72
CA ILE A 55 14.05 0.82 -21.97
C ILE A 55 13.38 2.11 -22.48
N CYS A 56 13.65 3.26 -21.86
CA CYS A 56 13.12 4.54 -22.31
C CYS A 56 13.56 4.89 -23.73
N VAL A 57 14.86 4.72 -24.03
CA VAL A 57 15.40 4.93 -25.39
C VAL A 57 14.73 4.00 -26.39
N PHE A 58 14.60 2.72 -26.07
CA PHE A 58 13.95 1.75 -26.95
C PHE A 58 12.49 2.09 -27.24
N CYS A 59 11.71 2.45 -26.21
CA CYS A 59 10.31 2.82 -26.37
C CYS A 59 10.12 4.09 -27.19
N ILE A 60 10.87 5.15 -26.88
CA ILE A 60 10.69 6.46 -27.53
C ILE A 60 11.27 6.46 -28.95
N CYS A 61 12.49 5.96 -29.12
CA CYS A 61 13.10 5.88 -30.46
C CYS A 61 12.40 4.84 -31.35
N GLY A 62 11.97 3.70 -30.79
CA GLY A 62 11.21 2.69 -31.51
C GLY A 62 9.87 3.24 -32.03
N THR A 63 9.12 3.96 -31.21
CA THR A 63 7.89 4.62 -31.67
C THR A 63 8.14 5.72 -32.70
N ALA A 64 9.20 6.50 -32.54
CA ALA A 64 9.60 7.53 -33.51
C ALA A 64 9.98 6.91 -34.87
N ILE A 65 10.77 5.84 -34.87
CA ILE A 65 11.15 5.10 -36.08
C ILE A 65 9.91 4.49 -36.75
N PHE A 66 9.05 3.84 -35.98
CA PHE A 66 7.82 3.23 -36.50
C PHE A 66 6.91 4.26 -37.19
N ILE A 67 6.72 5.44 -36.58
CA ILE A 67 5.92 6.52 -37.16
C ILE A 67 6.60 7.08 -38.41
N CYS A 68 7.93 7.24 -38.38
CA CYS A 68 8.71 7.73 -39.49
C CYS A 68 8.60 6.80 -40.71
N ILE A 69 8.82 5.49 -40.51
CA ILE A 69 8.69 4.48 -41.60
C ILE A 69 7.25 4.45 -42.15
N LYS A 70 6.26 4.52 -41.29
CA LYS A 70 4.84 4.58 -41.70
C LYS A 70 4.54 5.80 -42.57
N ASN A 71 5.12 6.94 -42.25
CA ASN A 71 4.94 8.17 -43.04
C ASN A 71 5.73 8.13 -44.34
N LEU A 72 6.95 7.57 -44.34
CA LEU A 72 7.78 7.44 -45.54
C LEU A 72 7.21 6.48 -46.62
N LYS A 73 6.34 5.54 -46.19
CA LYS A 73 5.62 4.67 -47.16
C LYS A 73 4.55 5.40 -47.97
N ASN A 74 4.18 6.63 -47.59
CA ASN A 74 3.25 7.44 -48.36
C ASN A 74 3.99 8.13 -49.51
N VAL A 75 3.31 8.27 -50.66
CA VAL A 75 3.86 8.95 -51.84
C VAL A 75 4.22 10.39 -51.51
N PRO A 76 5.43 10.88 -51.86
CA PRO A 76 5.89 12.24 -51.51
C PRO A 76 4.89 13.35 -51.86
N ALA A 77 4.21 13.21 -53.02
CA ALA A 77 3.20 14.15 -53.48
C ALA A 77 1.99 14.28 -52.50
N ASN A 78 1.66 13.22 -51.77
CA ASN A 78 0.58 13.24 -50.78
C ASN A 78 1.03 13.86 -49.43
N LEU A 79 2.33 13.81 -49.14
CA LEU A 79 2.91 14.42 -47.92
C LEU A 79 3.02 15.95 -48.04
N MET A 80 3.22 16.46 -49.26
CA MET A 80 3.35 17.89 -49.55
C MET A 80 2.00 18.60 -49.71
N ARG A 81 0.91 17.86 -49.93
CA ARG A 81 -0.43 18.46 -49.98
C ARG A 81 -0.97 18.69 -48.54
N PRO A 82 -1.54 19.88 -48.27
CA PRO A 82 -2.24 20.10 -47.02
C PRO A 82 -3.37 19.07 -46.86
N LYS A 83 -3.39 18.37 -45.73
CA LYS A 83 -4.43 17.36 -45.48
C LYS A 83 -5.79 18.04 -45.48
N SER A 84 -6.69 17.56 -46.32
CA SER A 84 -8.08 18.03 -46.36
C SER A 84 -8.71 17.89 -44.96
N PRO A 85 -9.49 18.88 -44.51
CA PRO A 85 -10.18 18.79 -43.23
C PRO A 85 -11.04 17.52 -43.17
N LYS A 86 -10.96 16.79 -42.06
CA LYS A 86 -11.82 15.61 -41.89
C LYS A 86 -13.27 16.02 -41.99
N SER A 87 -14.04 15.40 -42.92
CA SER A 87 -15.47 15.64 -43.04
C SER A 87 -16.18 15.38 -41.71
N GLY A 88 -17.04 16.34 -41.32
CA GLY A 88 -17.84 16.21 -40.10
C GLY A 88 -18.90 15.14 -40.25
N LYS A 89 -18.76 14.00 -39.58
CA LYS A 89 -19.83 13.02 -39.42
C LYS A 89 -20.78 13.46 -38.31
N LYS A 90 -22.07 13.11 -38.40
CA LYS A 90 -22.99 13.31 -37.29
C LYS A 90 -22.48 12.64 -36.05
N ILE A 91 -22.54 13.33 -34.92
CA ILE A 91 -22.05 12.83 -33.62
C ILE A 91 -23.25 12.27 -32.81
N LEU A 92 -22.92 11.32 -31.90
CA LEU A 92 -23.97 10.68 -31.08
C LEU A 92 -24.84 11.67 -30.29
N LEU A 93 -24.26 12.80 -29.86
CA LEU A 93 -25.02 13.84 -29.14
C LEU A 93 -26.06 14.54 -29.99
N GLU A 94 -25.88 14.55 -31.33
CA GLU A 94 -26.89 15.12 -32.28
C GLU A 94 -28.17 14.26 -32.37
N TYR A 95 -28.09 12.97 -31.98
CA TYR A 95 -29.25 12.09 -31.94
C TYR A 95 -30.10 12.30 -30.68
N ILE A 96 -29.62 13.09 -29.70
CA ILE A 96 -30.36 13.44 -28.49
C ILE A 96 -30.89 14.89 -28.64
N PRO A 97 -32.10 15.11 -29.23
CA PRO A 97 -32.56 16.45 -29.58
C PRO A 97 -32.80 17.34 -28.37
N PHE A 98 -33.09 16.75 -27.20
CA PHE A 98 -33.35 17.49 -25.97
C PHE A 98 -32.08 18.21 -25.46
N ILE A 99 -30.91 17.58 -25.51
CA ILE A 99 -29.64 18.18 -25.11
C ILE A 99 -29.13 19.09 -26.22
N TRP A 100 -29.17 18.63 -27.47
CA TRP A 100 -28.60 19.35 -28.61
C TRP A 100 -29.29 20.72 -28.86
N LYS A 101 -30.61 20.83 -28.68
CA LYS A 101 -31.33 22.09 -28.85
C LYS A 101 -31.00 23.13 -27.79
N ARG A 102 -30.63 22.72 -26.58
CA ARG A 102 -30.25 23.62 -25.48
C ARG A 102 -28.82 24.15 -25.56
N LEU A 103 -27.97 23.57 -26.38
CA LEU A 103 -26.58 24.00 -26.54
C LEU A 103 -26.50 25.26 -27.41
N ASN A 104 -25.70 26.23 -26.94
CA ASN A 104 -25.36 27.42 -27.73
C ASN A 104 -24.46 27.02 -28.92
N PHE A 105 -24.37 27.88 -29.93
CA PHE A 105 -23.59 27.64 -31.15
C PHE A 105 -22.12 27.30 -30.85
N SER A 106 -21.47 28.03 -29.93
CA SER A 106 -20.10 27.77 -29.51
C SER A 106 -19.94 26.37 -28.92
N ASN A 107 -20.82 25.95 -28.04
CA ASN A 107 -20.78 24.61 -27.42
C ASN A 107 -21.01 23.50 -28.47
N LYS A 108 -21.87 23.72 -29.45
CA LYS A 108 -22.07 22.78 -30.57
C LYS A 108 -20.81 22.58 -31.39
N ILE A 109 -20.07 23.67 -31.68
CA ILE A 109 -18.79 23.60 -32.38
C ILE A 109 -17.73 22.86 -31.54
N THR A 110 -17.65 23.19 -30.26
CA THR A 110 -16.70 22.53 -29.33
C THR A 110 -16.93 21.03 -29.27
N VAL A 111 -18.17 20.61 -29.08
CA VAL A 111 -18.54 19.19 -29.05
C VAL A 111 -18.21 18.53 -30.39
N ARG A 112 -18.53 19.14 -31.53
CA ARG A 112 -18.13 18.60 -32.85
C ARG A 112 -16.61 18.47 -33.00
N ASN A 113 -15.84 19.42 -32.52
CA ASN A 113 -14.38 19.37 -32.55
C ASN A 113 -13.81 18.26 -31.67
N ILE A 114 -14.35 18.05 -30.46
CA ILE A 114 -14.01 16.93 -29.57
C ILE A 114 -14.16 15.60 -30.30
N PHE A 115 -15.33 15.36 -30.89
CA PHE A 115 -15.59 14.10 -31.61
C PHE A 115 -14.84 13.97 -32.92
N ARG A 116 -14.43 15.09 -33.56
CA ARG A 116 -13.57 15.08 -34.76
C ARG A 116 -12.14 14.63 -34.43
N TYR A 117 -11.60 15.04 -33.28
CA TYR A 117 -10.22 14.76 -32.87
C TYR A 117 -10.17 13.78 -31.66
N LYS A 118 -10.96 12.72 -31.73
CA LYS A 118 -11.10 11.72 -30.64
C LYS A 118 -9.77 11.27 -30.05
N SER A 119 -8.77 10.96 -30.89
CA SER A 119 -7.45 10.51 -30.42
C SER A 119 -6.79 11.52 -29.50
N ARG A 120 -6.80 12.81 -29.86
CA ARG A 120 -6.24 13.88 -29.02
C ARG A 120 -6.98 14.00 -27.70
N VAL A 121 -8.32 13.98 -27.74
CA VAL A 121 -9.16 14.08 -26.53
C VAL A 121 -8.91 12.89 -25.61
N ILE A 122 -8.87 11.68 -26.16
CA ILE A 122 -8.60 10.46 -25.38
C ILE A 122 -7.21 10.54 -24.73
N THR A 123 -6.18 10.92 -25.47
CA THR A 123 -4.81 11.04 -24.91
C THR A 123 -4.76 12.06 -23.78
N THR A 124 -5.41 13.24 -23.97
CA THR A 124 -5.46 14.27 -22.93
C THR A 124 -6.26 13.78 -21.72
N LEU A 125 -7.39 13.11 -21.93
CA LEU A 125 -8.22 12.55 -20.86
C LEU A 125 -7.45 11.51 -20.03
N PHE A 126 -6.77 10.56 -20.69
CA PHE A 126 -5.95 9.57 -20.00
C PHE A 126 -4.77 10.21 -19.27
N GLY A 127 -4.15 11.25 -19.85
CA GLY A 127 -3.07 11.98 -19.16
C GLY A 127 -3.55 12.64 -17.87
N ILE A 128 -4.64 13.39 -17.93
CA ILE A 128 -5.21 14.07 -16.76
C ILE A 128 -5.71 13.03 -15.74
N ALA A 129 -6.47 12.02 -16.19
CA ALA A 129 -6.98 10.97 -15.32
C ALA A 129 -5.86 10.20 -14.63
N GLY A 130 -4.78 9.87 -15.36
CA GLY A 130 -3.62 9.19 -14.79
C GLY A 130 -2.91 10.03 -13.71
N CYS A 131 -2.65 11.30 -13.99
CA CYS A 131 -2.04 12.20 -13.00
C CYS A 131 -2.94 12.35 -11.75
N THR A 132 -4.25 12.55 -11.95
CA THR A 132 -5.20 12.67 -10.84
C THR A 132 -5.28 11.37 -10.03
N ALA A 133 -5.30 10.21 -10.68
CA ALA A 133 -5.30 8.92 -10.02
C ALA A 133 -4.04 8.70 -9.16
N LEU A 134 -2.85 9.08 -9.66
CA LEU A 134 -1.60 9.00 -8.90
C LEU A 134 -1.61 9.92 -7.67
N ILE A 135 -2.10 11.15 -7.82
CA ILE A 135 -2.22 12.09 -6.69
C ILE A 135 -3.20 11.53 -5.64
N LEU A 136 -4.37 11.06 -6.08
CA LEU A 136 -5.38 10.49 -5.20
C LEU A 136 -4.86 9.23 -4.48
N ALA A 137 -4.17 8.34 -5.20
CA ALA A 137 -3.55 7.16 -4.61
C ALA A 137 -2.48 7.54 -3.57
N GLY A 138 -1.66 8.55 -3.85
CA GLY A 138 -0.62 9.02 -2.91
C GLY A 138 -1.21 9.60 -1.62
N PHE A 139 -2.22 10.44 -1.72
CA PHE A 139 -2.91 10.97 -0.54
C PHE A 139 -3.70 9.90 0.21
N GLY A 140 -4.41 9.02 -0.51
CA GLY A 140 -5.15 7.92 0.08
C GLY A 140 -4.25 6.97 0.86
N LEU A 141 -3.08 6.60 0.30
CA LEU A 141 -2.10 5.77 1.01
C LEU A 141 -1.57 6.47 2.27
N LYS A 142 -1.25 7.77 2.17
CA LYS A 142 -0.80 8.55 3.34
C LYS A 142 -1.84 8.58 4.46
N ASP A 143 -3.10 8.82 4.12
CA ASP A 143 -4.17 8.90 5.10
C ASP A 143 -4.46 7.51 5.71
N SER A 144 -4.50 6.46 4.89
CA SER A 144 -4.65 5.07 5.37
C SER A 144 -3.53 4.66 6.34
N LEU A 145 -2.27 4.99 6.03
CA LEU A 145 -1.15 4.69 6.93
C LEU A 145 -1.25 5.45 8.25
N LYS A 146 -1.70 6.71 8.20
CA LYS A 146 -1.91 7.50 9.41
C LYS A 146 -3.04 6.91 10.28
N ASP A 147 -4.15 6.54 9.66
CA ASP A 147 -5.30 5.97 10.36
C ASP A 147 -4.98 4.62 10.99
N VAL A 148 -4.24 3.75 10.27
CA VAL A 148 -3.74 2.48 10.81
C VAL A 148 -2.86 2.72 12.03
N THR A 149 -1.91 3.67 11.94
CA THR A 149 -1.01 3.98 13.05
C THR A 149 -1.76 4.51 14.26
N ASN A 150 -2.67 5.46 14.06
CA ASN A 150 -3.47 6.03 15.15
C ASN A 150 -4.34 4.95 15.80
N TYR A 151 -5.03 4.13 14.99
CA TYR A 151 -5.88 3.07 15.52
C TYR A 151 -5.08 2.04 16.31
N GLN A 152 -3.89 1.64 15.84
CA GLN A 152 -3.05 0.67 16.51
C GLN A 152 -2.52 1.19 17.86
N PHE A 153 -2.00 2.42 17.90
CA PHE A 153 -1.31 2.95 19.08
C PHE A 153 -2.19 3.81 20.01
N GLU A 154 -3.38 4.23 19.57
CA GLU A 154 -4.31 4.98 20.41
C GLU A 154 -5.51 4.15 20.86
N HIS A 155 -5.84 3.06 20.13
CA HIS A 155 -7.03 2.25 20.42
C HIS A 155 -6.70 0.80 20.81
N ILE A 156 -5.80 0.13 20.07
CA ILE A 156 -5.47 -1.27 20.35
C ILE A 156 -4.44 -1.37 21.48
N PHE A 157 -3.32 -0.65 21.37
CA PHE A 157 -2.27 -0.68 22.37
C PHE A 157 -2.44 0.45 23.37
N ASN A 158 -2.87 0.11 24.59
CA ASN A 158 -3.09 1.06 25.68
C ASN A 158 -1.87 1.17 26.63
N TYR A 159 -0.75 0.58 26.27
CA TYR A 159 0.50 0.67 27.04
C TYR A 159 1.44 1.70 26.44
N GLU A 160 2.25 2.34 27.30
CA GLU A 160 3.26 3.30 26.85
C GLU A 160 4.64 2.69 26.64
N LYS A 161 4.96 1.62 27.37
CA LYS A 161 6.29 0.97 27.35
C LYS A 161 6.20 -0.53 27.56
N ILE A 162 7.06 -1.25 26.88
CA ILE A 162 7.35 -2.67 27.11
C ILE A 162 8.76 -2.76 27.69
N VAL A 163 8.92 -3.49 28.80
CA VAL A 163 10.20 -3.80 29.39
C VAL A 163 10.49 -5.29 29.17
N MET A 164 11.45 -5.59 28.32
CA MET A 164 11.91 -6.97 28.10
C MET A 164 13.04 -7.29 29.08
N LEU A 165 12.87 -8.35 29.84
CA LEU A 165 13.87 -8.83 30.75
C LEU A 165 14.87 -9.72 30.01
N LYS A 166 16.15 -9.57 30.32
CA LYS A 166 17.18 -10.49 29.82
C LYS A 166 17.12 -11.80 30.57
N GLU A 167 17.55 -12.88 29.93
CA GLU A 167 17.77 -14.16 30.59
C GLU A 167 18.61 -13.98 31.87
N ASN A 168 18.23 -14.67 32.95
CA ASN A 168 18.85 -14.59 34.29
C ASN A 168 18.60 -13.25 35.03
N THR A 169 17.68 -12.38 34.61
CA THR A 169 17.32 -11.22 35.42
C THR A 169 16.35 -11.63 36.52
N ASN A 170 16.62 -11.20 37.75
CA ASN A 170 15.69 -11.46 38.86
C ASN A 170 14.46 -10.60 38.71
N TYR A 171 13.37 -11.24 38.31
CA TYR A 171 12.09 -10.61 38.04
C TYR A 171 11.55 -9.79 39.23
N ASP A 172 11.64 -10.34 40.47
CA ASP A 172 11.10 -9.70 41.65
C ASP A 172 11.78 -8.38 41.97
N VAL A 173 13.11 -8.30 41.76
CA VAL A 173 13.88 -7.08 41.97
C VAL A 173 13.43 -5.99 41.00
N VAL A 174 13.36 -6.34 39.70
CA VAL A 174 12.92 -5.38 38.65
C VAL A 174 11.50 -4.92 38.90
N LYS A 175 10.62 -5.83 39.26
CA LYS A 175 9.20 -5.50 39.60
C LYS A 175 9.09 -4.53 40.75
N GLN A 176 9.90 -4.71 41.82
CA GLN A 176 9.94 -3.80 42.97
C GLN A 176 10.48 -2.43 42.60
N GLU A 177 11.57 -2.37 41.80
CA GLU A 177 12.13 -1.10 41.34
C GLU A 177 11.11 -0.32 40.50
N ILE A 178 10.45 -1.00 39.55
CA ILE A 178 9.45 -0.38 38.69
C ILE A 178 8.21 0.07 39.47
N LYS A 179 7.74 -0.71 40.49
CA LYS A 179 6.59 -0.33 41.34
C LYS A 179 6.86 0.90 42.20
N ASN A 180 8.10 1.18 42.54
CA ASN A 180 8.47 2.34 43.31
C ASN A 180 8.45 3.66 42.52
N GLU A 181 8.38 3.58 41.20
CA GLU A 181 8.29 4.76 40.35
C GLU A 181 6.87 5.35 40.33
N LYS A 182 6.74 6.57 40.86
CA LYS A 182 5.46 7.27 40.97
C LYS A 182 4.73 7.56 39.66
N SER A 183 5.45 7.48 38.54
CA SER A 183 4.92 7.73 37.19
C SER A 183 4.23 6.52 36.56
N ILE A 184 4.33 5.34 37.18
CA ILE A 184 3.77 4.09 36.66
C ILE A 184 2.39 3.85 37.27
N ARG A 185 1.37 3.77 36.39
CA ARG A 185 -0.01 3.51 36.82
C ARG A 185 -0.27 2.03 37.05
N LYS A 186 0.15 1.20 36.13
CA LYS A 186 -0.08 -0.25 36.13
C LYS A 186 1.03 -1.00 35.44
N ILE A 187 1.31 -2.21 35.89
CA ILE A 187 2.24 -3.14 35.26
C ILE A 187 1.44 -4.41 34.98
N VAL A 188 1.48 -4.87 33.73
CA VAL A 188 0.89 -6.15 33.33
C VAL A 188 2.01 -7.08 32.89
N GLU A 189 2.00 -8.28 33.41
CA GLU A 189 2.98 -9.30 33.14
C GLU A 189 2.53 -10.16 31.98
N THR A 190 3.34 -10.21 30.94
CA THR A 190 3.04 -10.99 29.74
C THR A 190 4.29 -11.77 29.29
N ASN A 191 4.06 -12.95 28.74
CA ASN A 191 5.08 -13.65 27.97
C ASN A 191 4.84 -13.39 26.49
N ILE A 192 5.89 -13.01 25.77
CA ILE A 192 5.83 -12.70 24.34
C ILE A 192 6.85 -13.58 23.65
N ASP A 193 6.39 -14.52 22.84
CA ASP A 193 7.24 -15.47 22.13
C ASP A 193 6.83 -15.55 20.63
N ASN A 194 7.79 -15.81 19.77
CA ASN A 194 7.51 -16.13 18.38
C ASN A 194 7.31 -17.64 18.27
N ILE A 195 6.17 -18.04 17.76
CA ILE A 195 5.78 -19.44 17.63
C ILE A 195 5.32 -19.75 16.22
N THR A 196 5.39 -21.00 15.85
CA THR A 196 4.81 -21.48 14.59
C THR A 196 3.40 -22.01 14.84
N VAL A 197 2.45 -21.53 14.05
CA VAL A 197 1.08 -22.02 14.07
C VAL A 197 0.75 -22.71 12.74
N GLY A 198 -0.06 -23.74 12.80
CA GLY A 198 -0.40 -24.54 11.63
C GLY A 198 -1.89 -24.86 11.52
N TYR A 199 -2.37 -24.91 10.28
CA TYR A 199 -3.72 -25.31 9.93
C TYR A 199 -3.77 -25.97 8.57
N LYS A 200 -4.33 -27.19 8.48
CA LYS A 200 -4.48 -27.97 7.24
C LYS A 200 -3.22 -28.06 6.36
N GLY A 201 -2.05 -28.12 6.99
CA GLY A 201 -0.76 -28.25 6.28
C GLY A 201 -0.06 -26.94 5.93
N ASN A 202 -0.70 -25.79 6.14
CA ASN A 202 -0.07 -24.49 6.06
C ASN A 202 0.47 -24.10 7.43
N THR A 203 1.60 -23.43 7.48
CA THR A 203 2.24 -22.94 8.72
C THR A 203 2.65 -21.51 8.58
N GLU A 204 2.49 -20.73 9.65
CA GLU A 204 2.90 -19.32 9.72
C GLU A 204 3.59 -19.06 11.06
N GLU A 205 4.59 -18.20 11.05
CA GLU A 205 5.23 -17.71 12.25
C GLU A 205 4.49 -16.47 12.77
N VAL A 206 4.09 -16.53 14.05
CA VAL A 206 3.30 -15.46 14.68
C VAL A 206 3.87 -15.12 16.04
N THR A 207 3.66 -13.88 16.46
CA THR A 207 3.98 -13.45 17.83
C THR A 207 2.82 -13.81 18.76
N MET A 208 3.07 -14.68 19.72
CA MET A 208 2.12 -15.06 20.76
C MET A 208 2.30 -14.19 21.99
N ILE A 209 1.20 -13.70 22.53
CA ILE A 209 1.15 -12.95 23.79
C ILE A 209 0.32 -13.75 24.78
N VAL A 210 0.93 -14.14 25.90
CA VAL A 210 0.27 -14.85 27.00
C VAL A 210 0.37 -13.99 28.24
N ALA A 211 -0.77 -13.62 28.81
CA ALA A 211 -0.81 -12.90 30.09
C ALA A 211 -1.00 -13.87 31.26
N ASN A 212 -0.38 -13.58 32.41
CA ASN A 212 -0.60 -14.34 33.64
C ASN A 212 -2.05 -14.19 34.15
N ASN A 213 -2.64 -13.02 33.86
CA ASN A 213 -4.04 -12.74 34.14
C ASN A 213 -4.69 -12.10 32.92
N ASN A 214 -5.59 -12.85 32.28
CA ASN A 214 -6.27 -12.39 31.07
C ASN A 214 -7.12 -11.12 31.30
N GLU A 215 -7.64 -10.90 32.50
CA GLU A 215 -8.39 -9.67 32.79
C GLU A 215 -7.50 -8.43 32.81
N GLU A 216 -6.24 -8.56 33.26
CA GLU A 216 -5.28 -7.46 33.23
C GLU A 216 -4.81 -7.10 31.81
N LEU A 217 -4.88 -8.05 30.88
CA LEU A 217 -4.52 -7.81 29.48
C LEU A 217 -5.41 -6.75 28.83
N ARG A 218 -6.70 -6.67 29.23
CA ARG A 218 -7.64 -5.65 28.74
C ARG A 218 -7.19 -4.22 28.99
N ASP A 219 -6.42 -3.99 30.05
CA ASP A 219 -5.96 -2.64 30.39
C ASP A 219 -4.83 -2.16 29.47
N VAL A 220 -4.14 -3.10 28.81
CA VAL A 220 -3.00 -2.80 27.96
C VAL A 220 -3.24 -3.09 26.48
N ILE A 221 -4.18 -3.98 26.15
CA ILE A 221 -4.52 -4.31 24.76
C ILE A 221 -6.04 -4.40 24.64
N THR A 222 -6.61 -3.65 23.69
CA THR A 222 -8.02 -3.75 23.32
C THR A 222 -8.19 -4.79 22.22
N LEU A 223 -8.96 -5.84 22.49
CA LEU A 223 -9.24 -6.93 21.56
C LEU A 223 -10.65 -6.80 21.01
N ASP A 224 -10.80 -6.18 19.84
CA ASP A 224 -12.09 -5.97 19.19
C ASP A 224 -12.34 -6.99 18.07
N SER A 225 -13.52 -7.61 18.10
CA SER A 225 -13.91 -8.58 17.07
C SER A 225 -14.06 -7.93 15.70
N VAL A 226 -13.59 -8.62 14.66
CA VAL A 226 -13.82 -8.20 13.26
C VAL A 226 -15.25 -8.45 12.83
N LYS A 227 -15.86 -9.56 13.29
CA LYS A 227 -17.19 -10.00 12.84
C LYS A 227 -18.32 -9.37 13.65
N ASP A 228 -18.10 -9.10 14.93
CA ASP A 228 -19.09 -8.53 15.83
C ASP A 228 -18.59 -7.21 16.43
N LYS A 229 -19.02 -6.11 15.86
CA LYS A 229 -18.57 -4.76 16.26
C LYS A 229 -19.00 -4.35 17.67
N ASP A 230 -20.00 -5.02 18.22
CA ASP A 230 -20.50 -4.75 19.56
C ASP A 230 -19.71 -5.55 20.61
N ASN A 231 -18.90 -6.52 20.17
CA ASN A 231 -18.11 -7.37 21.05
C ASN A 231 -16.67 -6.84 21.13
N THR A 232 -16.43 -6.03 22.13
CA THR A 232 -15.16 -5.37 22.42
C THR A 232 -14.52 -5.93 23.69
N ASN A 233 -13.22 -5.76 23.86
CA ASN A 233 -12.48 -6.19 25.05
C ASN A 233 -12.60 -7.70 25.33
N LEU A 234 -12.38 -8.50 24.33
CA LEU A 234 -12.43 -9.96 24.41
C LEU A 234 -11.34 -10.53 25.32
N ILE A 235 -11.63 -11.67 25.94
CA ILE A 235 -10.65 -12.50 26.66
C ILE A 235 -10.76 -13.91 26.11
N PRO A 236 -9.63 -14.58 25.82
CA PRO A 236 -9.67 -15.98 25.42
C PRO A 236 -10.11 -16.87 26.60
N SER A 237 -10.96 -17.83 26.30
CA SER A 237 -11.36 -18.89 27.27
C SER A 237 -10.24 -19.93 27.41
N ASP A 238 -10.36 -20.83 28.38
CA ASP A 238 -9.42 -21.93 28.54
C ASP A 238 -9.36 -22.79 27.27
N ASN A 239 -8.16 -23.16 26.82
CA ASN A 239 -7.89 -23.90 25.59
C ASN A 239 -8.35 -23.21 24.29
N SER A 240 -8.52 -21.92 24.31
CA SER A 240 -8.85 -21.12 23.14
C SER A 240 -7.79 -20.08 22.83
N VAL A 241 -7.85 -19.54 21.61
CA VAL A 241 -6.95 -18.50 21.12
C VAL A 241 -7.72 -17.45 20.36
N ILE A 242 -7.29 -16.21 20.52
CA ILE A 242 -7.73 -15.07 19.70
C ILE A 242 -6.62 -14.77 18.69
N ILE A 243 -6.96 -14.76 17.41
CA ILE A 243 -5.98 -14.54 16.32
C ILE A 243 -6.25 -13.25 15.57
N SER A 244 -5.21 -12.71 14.94
CA SER A 244 -5.37 -11.53 14.08
C SER A 244 -6.08 -11.91 12.76
N GLU A 245 -6.80 -10.94 12.17
CA GLU A 245 -7.43 -11.09 10.84
C GLU A 245 -6.39 -11.49 9.76
N LYS A 246 -5.16 -11.01 9.89
CA LYS A 246 -4.06 -11.36 8.99
C LYS A 246 -3.71 -12.85 9.09
N THR A 247 -3.51 -13.36 10.30
CA THR A 247 -3.22 -14.79 10.54
C THR A 247 -4.37 -15.67 10.05
N ALA A 248 -5.62 -15.27 10.35
CA ALA A 248 -6.81 -15.97 9.87
C ALA A 248 -6.86 -16.05 8.34
N THR A 249 -6.55 -14.94 7.66
CA THR A 249 -6.54 -14.88 6.18
C THR A 249 -5.41 -15.72 5.59
N LEU A 250 -4.18 -15.65 6.13
CA LEU A 250 -3.02 -16.39 5.63
C LEU A 250 -3.20 -17.90 5.75
N LEU A 251 -3.72 -18.35 6.87
CA LEU A 251 -3.96 -19.78 7.12
C LEU A 251 -5.32 -20.28 6.61
N ASN A 252 -6.20 -19.37 6.19
CA ASN A 252 -7.59 -19.66 5.80
C ASN A 252 -8.36 -20.37 6.91
N ILE A 253 -8.33 -19.79 8.11
CA ILE A 253 -8.97 -20.26 9.33
C ILE A 253 -10.23 -19.43 9.61
N ASP A 254 -11.29 -20.10 10.05
CA ASP A 254 -12.52 -19.49 10.54
C ASP A 254 -12.72 -19.70 12.05
N LEU A 255 -13.73 -18.99 12.60
CA LEU A 255 -14.13 -19.13 14.00
C LEU A 255 -14.55 -20.57 14.30
N GLY A 256 -14.05 -21.11 15.41
CA GLY A 256 -14.33 -22.48 15.86
C GLY A 256 -13.41 -23.55 15.29
N ASP A 257 -12.52 -23.19 14.34
CA ASP A 257 -11.52 -24.11 13.82
C ASP A 257 -10.44 -24.41 14.85
N LYS A 258 -9.79 -25.58 14.72
CA LYS A 258 -8.68 -25.98 15.57
C LYS A 258 -7.34 -25.58 14.94
N LEU A 259 -6.63 -24.72 15.62
CA LEU A 259 -5.27 -24.29 15.30
C LEU A 259 -4.26 -25.18 16.03
N ILE A 260 -3.20 -25.59 15.34
CA ILE A 260 -2.08 -26.32 15.94
C ILE A 260 -0.96 -25.33 16.22
N LEU A 261 -0.53 -25.26 17.48
CA LEU A 261 0.61 -24.50 17.92
C LEU A 261 1.80 -25.45 18.05
N PHE A 262 2.96 -25.03 17.55
CA PHE A 262 4.22 -25.73 17.69
C PHE A 262 5.13 -24.93 18.61
N ASP A 263 5.61 -25.56 19.68
CA ASP A 263 6.65 -24.96 20.53
C ASP A 263 8.06 -25.20 19.95
N ASP A 264 9.10 -24.66 20.59
CA ASP A 264 10.49 -24.78 20.17
C ASP A 264 10.99 -26.23 20.15
N GLU A 265 10.36 -27.12 20.93
CA GLU A 265 10.65 -28.56 20.97
C GLU A 265 9.80 -29.35 19.95
N ASN A 266 9.01 -28.64 19.12
CA ASN A 266 8.10 -29.23 18.13
C ASN A 266 6.93 -30.05 18.73
N ASN A 267 6.59 -29.82 20.01
CA ASN A 267 5.38 -30.34 20.59
C ASN A 267 4.17 -29.64 19.97
N LYS A 268 3.04 -30.37 19.88
CA LYS A 268 1.82 -29.87 19.25
C LYS A 268 0.74 -29.65 20.29
N TYR A 269 0.19 -28.45 20.30
CA TYR A 269 -0.94 -28.07 21.13
C TYR A 269 -2.11 -27.65 20.25
N GLU A 270 -3.29 -28.25 20.46
CA GLU A 270 -4.51 -27.88 19.74
C GLU A 270 -5.27 -26.80 20.50
N LEU A 271 -5.53 -25.67 19.88
CA LEU A 271 -6.32 -24.57 20.42
C LEU A 271 -7.50 -24.28 19.51
N ILE A 272 -8.62 -23.85 20.09
CA ILE A 272 -9.81 -23.47 19.33
C ILE A 272 -9.75 -21.97 19.05
N VAL A 273 -9.96 -21.56 17.80
CA VAL A 273 -10.05 -20.14 17.44
C VAL A 273 -11.39 -19.59 17.90
N GLU A 274 -11.37 -18.88 19.02
CA GLU A 274 -12.58 -18.33 19.62
C GLU A 274 -13.01 -17.01 18.97
N GLN A 275 -12.02 -16.15 18.62
CA GLN A 275 -12.30 -14.87 17.99
C GLN A 275 -11.20 -14.48 17.00
N ILE A 276 -11.58 -13.64 16.02
CA ILE A 276 -10.70 -13.01 15.08
C ILE A 276 -10.77 -11.50 15.30
N ILE A 277 -9.63 -10.89 15.57
CA ILE A 277 -9.52 -9.48 15.94
C ILE A 277 -8.79 -8.65 14.91
N LYS A 278 -9.03 -7.34 14.95
CA LYS A 278 -8.24 -6.37 14.21
C LYS A 278 -6.90 -6.14 14.90
N ASN A 279 -5.83 -6.46 14.21
CA ASN A 279 -4.48 -6.07 14.60
C ASN A 279 -3.69 -5.82 13.31
N TYR A 280 -3.10 -4.62 13.19
CA TYR A 280 -2.38 -4.20 12.00
C TYR A 280 -0.87 -4.44 12.08
N ILE A 281 -0.36 -4.72 13.29
CA ILE A 281 1.06 -5.00 13.55
C ILE A 281 1.15 -6.39 14.18
N ASN A 282 1.81 -7.28 13.50
CA ASN A 282 2.13 -8.62 14.00
C ASN A 282 3.53 -8.62 14.59
#